data_996475b28446c6cfdc4c90afd0424dfd
#
_entry.id   996475b28446c6cfdc4c90afd0424dfd
#
_cell.length_a   1.000
_cell.length_b   1.000
_cell.length_c   1.000
_cell.angle_alpha   90.00
_cell.angle_beta   90.00
_cell.angle_gamma   90.00
#
_symmetry.space_group_name_H-M   'P 1'
#
loop_
_entity.id
_entity.type
_entity.pdbx_description
1 polymer ?
#
loop_
_entity_poly.entity_id
_entity_poly.type
_entity_poly.pdbx_seq_one_letter_code
_entity_poly.pdbx_strand_id
1 'polypeptide(L)'
;MPAQAPEGIWQGYDGEWRHVSQQLIALAEATPADKYSWRPAPGVRSTSEVYMHIAISNFYLLSVTGPKMPADLNVNMEKTITSKADVIAWLKRSLEAVKTARAATTPKDLERKVKIADREATVDGMYLRIIIHANEHMGQLIAYARMTGVVPPWSKE
;
A
#
# COMPACT_ATOMS: atom_id res chain seq x y z
N MET A 1 -4.79 -25.20 20.92
CA MET A 1 -5.85 -24.94 19.93
C MET A 1 -5.24 -25.00 18.55
N PRO A 2 -5.87 -25.63 17.55
CA PRO A 2 -5.36 -25.56 16.19
C PRO A 2 -5.35 -24.08 15.76
N ALA A 3 -4.27 -23.65 15.11
CA ALA A 3 -4.19 -22.31 14.52
C ALA A 3 -5.35 -22.15 13.53
N GLN A 4 -6.13 -21.09 13.68
CA GLN A 4 -7.20 -20.79 12.74
C GLN A 4 -6.60 -20.59 11.35
N ALA A 5 -7.20 -21.19 10.33
CA ALA A 5 -6.75 -21.01 8.95
C ALA A 5 -6.73 -19.52 8.59
N PRO A 6 -5.72 -19.03 7.85
CA PRO A 6 -5.67 -17.63 7.45
C PRO A 6 -6.92 -17.25 6.65
N GLU A 7 -7.49 -16.09 6.96
CA GLU A 7 -8.62 -15.52 6.21
C GLU A 7 -8.29 -15.40 4.72
N GLY A 8 -9.19 -15.84 3.86
CA GLY A 8 -9.07 -15.77 2.40
C GLY A 8 -9.54 -14.43 1.82
N ILE A 9 -9.34 -14.25 0.52
CA ILE A 9 -10.02 -13.18 -0.23
C ILE A 9 -11.53 -13.39 -0.14
N TRP A 10 -12.32 -12.29 -0.14
CA TRP A 10 -13.76 -12.24 0.06
C TRP A 10 -14.26 -12.67 1.46
N GLN A 11 -13.36 -12.97 2.38
CA GLN A 11 -13.73 -13.36 3.74
C GLN A 11 -13.63 -12.20 4.74
N GLY A 12 -12.81 -11.21 4.45
CA GLY A 12 -12.65 -10.01 5.28
C GLY A 12 -11.39 -9.22 4.96
N TYR A 13 -11.12 -8.23 5.80
CA TYR A 13 -10.05 -7.26 5.55
C TYR A 13 -8.66 -7.90 5.45
N ASP A 14 -8.34 -8.82 6.34
CA ASP A 14 -6.98 -9.38 6.41
C ASP A 14 -6.65 -10.24 5.18
N GLY A 15 -7.65 -10.97 4.67
CA GLY A 15 -7.53 -11.72 3.43
C GLY A 15 -7.36 -10.81 2.21
N GLU A 16 -8.15 -9.76 2.12
CA GLU A 16 -8.06 -8.76 1.04
C GLU A 16 -6.74 -7.98 1.12
N TRP A 17 -6.30 -7.55 2.32
CA TRP A 17 -5.04 -6.85 2.48
C TRP A 17 -3.84 -7.71 2.08
N ARG A 18 -3.84 -8.98 2.46
CA ARG A 18 -2.81 -9.92 2.01
C ARG A 18 -2.79 -10.05 0.49
N HIS A 19 -3.95 -10.17 -0.15
CA HIS A 19 -4.06 -10.26 -1.60
C HIS A 19 -3.50 -9.02 -2.30
N VAL A 20 -3.94 -7.83 -1.92
CA VAL A 20 -3.44 -6.54 -2.45
C VAL A 20 -1.93 -6.41 -2.23
N SER A 21 -1.45 -6.75 -1.04
CA SER A 21 -0.03 -6.67 -0.70
C SER A 21 0.83 -7.59 -1.58
N GLN A 22 0.40 -8.82 -1.79
CA GLN A 22 1.08 -9.79 -2.66
C GLN A 22 1.13 -9.30 -4.11
N GLN A 23 0.04 -8.76 -4.63
CA GLN A 23 -0.03 -8.23 -5.99
C GLN A 23 0.88 -7.00 -6.15
N LEU A 24 0.86 -6.05 -5.23
CA LEU A 24 1.73 -4.87 -5.26
C LEU A 24 3.22 -5.25 -5.26
N ILE A 25 3.61 -6.18 -4.39
CA ILE A 25 4.99 -6.65 -4.31
C ILE A 25 5.38 -7.38 -5.60
N ALA A 26 4.53 -8.30 -6.08
CA ALA A 26 4.81 -9.07 -7.29
C ALA A 26 4.97 -8.16 -8.52
N LEU A 27 4.12 -7.14 -8.66
CA LEU A 27 4.21 -6.18 -9.75
C LEU A 27 5.48 -5.33 -9.66
N ALA A 28 5.82 -4.88 -8.44
CA ALA A 28 7.05 -4.11 -8.21
C ALA A 28 8.30 -4.93 -8.53
N GLU A 29 8.33 -6.19 -8.15
CA GLU A 29 9.44 -7.11 -8.44
C GLU A 29 9.55 -7.45 -9.93
N ALA A 30 8.43 -7.63 -10.63
CA ALA A 30 8.38 -7.91 -12.06
C ALA A 30 8.74 -6.71 -12.93
N THR A 31 8.55 -5.49 -12.44
CA THR A 31 8.89 -4.27 -13.19
C THR A 31 10.40 -4.05 -13.23
N PRO A 32 11.03 -3.98 -14.41
CA PRO A 32 12.47 -3.72 -14.54
C PRO A 32 12.87 -2.37 -13.92
N ALA A 33 14.10 -2.29 -13.41
CA ALA A 33 14.61 -1.10 -12.73
C ALA A 33 14.59 0.16 -13.64
N ASP A 34 14.88 0.00 -14.91
CA ASP A 34 14.86 1.09 -15.90
C ASP A 34 13.46 1.65 -16.18
N LYS A 35 12.40 0.95 -15.76
CA LYS A 35 11.00 1.41 -15.87
C LYS A 35 10.52 2.20 -14.65
N TYR A 36 11.30 2.23 -13.58
CA TYR A 36 10.89 2.93 -12.35
C TYR A 36 10.79 4.45 -12.51
N SER A 37 11.55 5.04 -13.43
CA SER A 37 11.48 6.47 -13.77
C SER A 37 10.41 6.83 -14.81
N TRP A 38 9.77 5.81 -15.42
CA TRP A 38 8.77 6.05 -16.45
C TRP A 38 7.51 6.73 -15.88
N ARG A 39 6.98 7.68 -16.64
CA ARG A 39 5.70 8.35 -16.36
C ARG A 39 4.92 8.57 -17.66
N PRO A 40 3.58 8.57 -17.61
CA PRO A 40 2.77 8.68 -18.83
C PRO A 40 2.79 10.09 -19.44
N ALA A 41 3.03 11.13 -18.64
CA ALA A 41 3.08 12.50 -19.06
C ALA A 41 3.88 13.37 -18.08
N PRO A 42 4.38 14.55 -18.51
CA PRO A 42 4.97 15.51 -17.61
C PRO A 42 4.01 15.89 -16.46
N GLY A 43 4.53 15.99 -15.25
CA GLY A 43 3.74 16.34 -14.06
C GLY A 43 2.94 15.19 -13.45
N VAL A 44 2.84 14.05 -14.11
CA VAL A 44 2.23 12.83 -13.57
C VAL A 44 3.29 12.01 -12.81
N ARG A 45 2.91 11.37 -11.71
CA ARG A 45 3.83 10.50 -10.94
C ARG A 45 4.46 9.44 -11.82
N SER A 46 5.75 9.21 -11.63
CA SER A 46 6.46 8.05 -12.19
C SER A 46 6.08 6.77 -11.45
N THR A 47 6.51 5.63 -11.98
CA THR A 47 6.31 4.32 -11.34
C THR A 47 6.85 4.31 -9.91
N SER A 48 8.10 4.75 -9.69
CA SER A 48 8.67 4.83 -8.34
C SER A 48 7.90 5.78 -7.42
N GLU A 49 7.49 6.92 -7.94
CA GLU A 49 6.70 7.89 -7.19
C GLU A 49 5.33 7.32 -6.76
N VAL A 50 4.68 6.52 -7.61
CA VAL A 50 3.39 5.88 -7.23
C VAL A 50 3.61 4.85 -6.13
N TYR A 51 4.61 3.99 -6.21
CA TYR A 51 4.90 3.02 -5.14
C TYR A 51 5.26 3.71 -3.82
N MET A 52 6.09 4.75 -3.88
CA MET A 52 6.44 5.52 -2.68
C MET A 52 5.25 6.28 -2.12
N HIS A 53 4.36 6.79 -2.97
CA HIS A 53 3.11 7.41 -2.56
C HIS A 53 2.22 6.43 -1.78
N ILE A 54 2.10 5.18 -2.26
CA ILE A 54 1.39 4.13 -1.51
C ILE A 54 2.04 3.90 -0.14
N ALA A 55 3.36 3.73 -0.09
CA ALA A 55 4.08 3.46 1.16
C ALA A 55 3.92 4.61 2.17
N ILE A 56 4.13 5.85 1.75
CA ILE A 56 3.98 7.04 2.60
C ILE A 56 2.53 7.17 3.08
N SER A 57 1.56 6.98 2.18
CA SER A 57 0.13 7.07 2.52
C SER A 57 -0.31 5.98 3.47
N ASN A 58 0.19 4.75 3.33
CA ASN A 58 -0.07 3.66 4.27
C ASN A 58 0.35 4.05 5.70
N PHE A 59 1.55 4.58 5.88
CA PHE A 59 2.03 5.04 7.19
C PHE A 59 1.25 6.24 7.71
N TYR A 60 0.95 7.22 6.85
CA TYR A 60 0.19 8.40 7.24
C TYR A 60 -1.23 8.05 7.70
N LEU A 61 -1.96 7.29 6.89
CA LEU A 61 -3.33 6.88 7.21
C LEU A 61 -3.38 5.99 8.45
N LEU A 62 -2.39 5.09 8.58
CA LEU A 62 -2.26 4.23 9.75
C LEU A 62 -2.00 5.05 11.02
N SER A 63 -1.19 6.11 10.94
CA SER A 63 -0.86 6.95 12.09
C SER A 63 -2.09 7.61 12.72
N VAL A 64 -3.13 7.83 11.94
CA VAL A 64 -4.42 8.36 12.44
C VAL A 64 -5.10 7.37 13.39
N THR A 65 -4.83 6.08 13.27
CA THR A 65 -5.39 5.04 14.16
C THR A 65 -4.61 4.85 15.45
N GLY A 66 -3.39 5.42 15.56
CA GLY A 66 -2.58 5.39 16.78
C GLY A 66 -1.10 5.09 16.59
N PRO A 67 -0.67 4.16 15.71
CA PRO A 67 0.74 3.89 15.46
C PRO A 67 1.51 5.14 15.02
N LYS A 68 2.74 5.30 15.48
CA LYS A 68 3.58 6.43 15.05
C LYS A 68 4.14 6.17 13.65
N MET A 69 4.23 7.22 12.86
CA MET A 69 4.98 7.18 11.60
C MET A 69 6.47 6.90 11.90
N PRO A 70 7.16 6.15 11.00
CA PRO A 70 8.61 5.98 11.12
C PRO A 70 9.33 7.33 11.18
N ALA A 71 10.29 7.47 12.10
CA ALA A 71 11.04 8.73 12.28
C ALA A 71 11.89 9.11 11.05
N ASP A 72 12.27 8.10 10.27
CA ASP A 72 13.05 8.24 9.04
C ASP A 72 12.20 8.51 7.78
N LEU A 73 10.88 8.61 7.92
CA LEU A 73 9.96 8.85 6.81
C LEU A 73 9.62 10.35 6.68
N ASN A 74 9.65 10.85 5.43
CA ASN A 74 9.11 12.17 5.10
C ASN A 74 8.48 12.18 3.69
N VAL A 75 7.64 13.17 3.42
CA VAL A 75 6.89 13.28 2.16
C VAL A 75 7.77 13.46 0.92
N ASN A 76 8.96 14.04 1.07
CA ASN A 76 9.88 14.25 -0.05
C ASN A 76 10.44 12.94 -0.58
N MET A 77 10.38 11.86 0.20
CA MET A 77 10.84 10.53 -0.20
C MET A 77 10.05 9.99 -1.38
N GLU A 78 8.85 10.47 -1.66
CA GLU A 78 8.13 10.15 -2.90
C GLU A 78 8.98 10.45 -4.13
N LYS A 79 9.77 11.53 -4.10
CA LYS A 79 10.60 11.97 -5.23
C LYS A 79 12.07 11.57 -5.10
N THR A 80 12.56 11.35 -3.90
CA THR A 80 13.99 11.12 -3.67
C THR A 80 14.37 9.64 -3.57
N ILE A 81 13.43 8.76 -3.22
CA ILE A 81 13.64 7.31 -3.23
C ILE A 81 13.21 6.77 -4.58
N THR A 82 14.18 6.50 -5.44
CA THR A 82 13.95 6.14 -6.86
C THR A 82 14.50 4.77 -7.27
N SER A 83 15.42 4.20 -6.48
CA SER A 83 15.97 2.87 -6.79
C SER A 83 14.92 1.78 -6.55
N LYS A 84 14.84 0.80 -7.45
CA LYS A 84 13.92 -0.33 -7.33
C LYS A 84 14.04 -1.01 -5.95
N ALA A 85 15.25 -1.24 -5.48
CA ALA A 85 15.48 -1.93 -4.21
C ALA A 85 14.92 -1.16 -3.02
N ASP A 86 15.19 0.15 -2.94
CA ASP A 86 14.73 1.00 -1.84
C ASP A 86 13.22 1.20 -1.89
N VAL A 87 12.64 1.39 -3.08
CA VAL A 87 11.20 1.51 -3.27
C VAL A 87 10.48 0.25 -2.78
N ILE A 88 10.95 -0.94 -3.17
CA ILE A 88 10.38 -2.21 -2.73
C ILE A 88 10.53 -2.38 -1.21
N ALA A 89 11.66 -1.99 -0.63
CA ALA A 89 11.88 -2.06 0.81
C ALA A 89 10.87 -1.20 1.58
N TRP A 90 10.65 0.05 1.16
CA TRP A 90 9.66 0.93 1.77
C TRP A 90 8.23 0.42 1.58
N LEU A 91 7.90 -0.08 0.38
CA LEU A 91 6.60 -0.68 0.11
C LEU A 91 6.33 -1.85 1.07
N LYS A 92 7.22 -2.83 1.14
CA LYS A 92 7.10 -4.00 2.03
C LYS A 92 6.96 -3.59 3.50
N ARG A 93 7.78 -2.62 3.95
CA ARG A 93 7.72 -2.10 5.32
C ARG A 93 6.36 -1.50 5.65
N SER A 94 5.78 -0.72 4.74
CA SER A 94 4.47 -0.10 4.94
C SER A 94 3.32 -1.11 4.93
N LEU A 95 3.37 -2.09 4.03
CA LEU A 95 2.36 -3.14 3.94
C LEU A 95 2.33 -4.02 5.20
N GLU A 96 3.50 -4.37 5.74
CA GLU A 96 3.62 -5.14 6.98
C GLU A 96 3.19 -4.34 8.21
N ALA A 97 3.46 -3.03 8.24
CA ALA A 97 3.00 -2.16 9.32
C ALA A 97 1.47 -2.15 9.43
N VAL A 98 0.76 -2.02 8.31
CA VAL A 98 -0.70 -2.07 8.28
C VAL A 98 -1.22 -3.44 8.72
N LYS A 99 -0.66 -4.52 8.21
CA LYS A 99 -1.03 -5.89 8.58
C LYS A 99 -0.88 -6.12 10.08
N THR A 100 0.27 -5.76 10.65
CA THR A 100 0.57 -5.94 12.07
C THR A 100 -0.37 -5.13 12.96
N ALA A 101 -0.59 -3.87 12.63
CA ALA A 101 -1.49 -3.00 13.39
C ALA A 101 -2.94 -3.50 13.31
N ARG A 102 -3.40 -3.93 12.14
CA ARG A 102 -4.76 -4.46 11.98
C ARG A 102 -4.96 -5.75 12.79
N ALA A 103 -3.99 -6.64 12.81
CA ALA A 103 -4.05 -7.87 13.58
C ALA A 103 -4.12 -7.63 15.10
N ALA A 104 -3.56 -6.53 15.58
CA ALA A 104 -3.62 -6.12 16.99
C ALA A 104 -4.90 -5.35 17.35
N THR A 105 -5.75 -5.02 16.39
CA THR A 105 -6.97 -4.21 16.58
C THR A 105 -8.14 -5.11 16.94
N THR A 106 -8.81 -4.80 18.04
CA THR A 106 -10.04 -5.51 18.45
C THR A 106 -11.29 -4.96 17.75
N PRO A 107 -12.42 -5.71 17.71
CA PRO A 107 -13.68 -5.19 17.17
C PRO A 107 -14.11 -3.87 17.83
N LYS A 108 -13.87 -3.70 19.13
CA LYS A 108 -14.16 -2.46 19.85
C LYS A 108 -13.28 -1.30 19.40
N ASP A 109 -12.01 -1.58 19.13
CA ASP A 109 -11.09 -0.55 18.62
C ASP A 109 -11.51 -0.04 17.24
N LEU A 110 -12.08 -0.88 16.38
CA LEU A 110 -12.57 -0.50 15.07
C LEU A 110 -13.66 0.57 15.11
N GLU A 111 -14.47 0.58 16.16
CA GLU A 111 -15.54 1.56 16.36
C GLU A 111 -15.03 2.92 16.88
N ARG A 112 -13.78 2.97 17.35
CA ARG A 112 -13.20 4.17 17.95
C ARG A 112 -13.16 5.32 16.96
N LYS A 113 -13.65 6.48 17.41
CA LYS A 113 -13.60 7.72 16.61
C LYS A 113 -12.18 8.29 16.60
N VAL A 114 -11.78 8.76 15.43
CA VAL A 114 -10.50 9.42 15.18
C VAL A 114 -10.75 10.67 14.32
N LYS A 115 -9.72 11.50 14.18
CA LYS A 115 -9.78 12.66 13.28
C LYS A 115 -8.67 12.59 12.24
N ILE A 116 -9.02 12.87 11.01
CA ILE A 116 -8.07 13.11 9.92
C ILE A 116 -8.33 14.51 9.35
N ALA A 117 -7.33 15.40 9.48
CA ALA A 117 -7.50 16.83 9.27
C ALA A 117 -8.67 17.36 10.12
N ASP A 118 -9.68 17.96 9.51
CA ASP A 118 -10.88 18.50 10.15
C ASP A 118 -12.09 17.54 10.15
N ARG A 119 -11.91 16.31 9.68
CA ARG A 119 -12.99 15.32 9.51
C ARG A 119 -12.98 14.25 10.58
N GLU A 120 -14.16 13.87 11.05
CA GLU A 120 -14.33 12.68 11.87
C GLU A 120 -14.27 11.41 11.00
N ALA A 121 -13.64 10.38 11.55
CA ALA A 121 -13.56 9.06 10.98
C ALA A 121 -13.67 8.00 12.09
N THR A 122 -13.71 6.74 11.71
CA THR A 122 -13.53 5.61 12.63
C THR A 122 -12.25 4.88 12.27
N VAL A 123 -11.71 4.12 13.20
CA VAL A 123 -10.56 3.25 12.92
C VAL A 123 -10.87 2.28 11.78
N ASP A 124 -12.06 1.69 11.77
CA ASP A 124 -12.51 0.83 10.67
C ASP A 124 -12.53 1.56 9.33
N GLY A 125 -13.06 2.79 9.31
CA GLY A 125 -13.06 3.64 8.12
C GLY A 125 -11.65 3.98 7.63
N MET A 126 -10.68 4.14 8.53
CA MET A 126 -9.27 4.36 8.16
C MET A 126 -8.66 3.12 7.50
N TYR A 127 -8.90 1.91 8.04
CA TYR A 127 -8.43 0.67 7.39
C TYR A 127 -9.09 0.46 6.02
N LEU A 128 -10.38 0.74 5.90
CA LEU A 128 -11.06 0.70 4.61
C LEU A 128 -10.43 1.68 3.61
N ARG A 129 -10.11 2.90 4.05
CA ARG A 129 -9.44 3.89 3.20
C ARG A 129 -8.04 3.45 2.79
N ILE A 130 -7.28 2.83 3.67
CA ILE A 130 -5.94 2.31 3.37
C ILE A 130 -5.99 1.31 2.21
N ILE A 131 -6.87 0.31 2.28
CA ILE A 131 -6.95 -0.72 1.22
C ILE A 131 -7.51 -0.16 -0.09
N ILE A 132 -8.51 0.72 -0.04
CA ILE A 132 -9.07 1.36 -1.23
C ILE A 132 -7.99 2.20 -1.92
N HIS A 133 -7.23 3.00 -1.18
CA HIS A 133 -6.16 3.84 -1.72
C HIS A 133 -5.04 3.00 -2.34
N ALA A 134 -4.61 1.92 -1.68
CA ALA A 134 -3.63 1.00 -2.22
C ALA A 134 -4.11 0.36 -3.54
N ASN A 135 -5.37 -0.07 -3.59
CA ASN A 135 -5.96 -0.67 -4.79
C ASN A 135 -6.16 0.33 -5.93
N GLU A 136 -6.54 1.56 -5.63
CA GLU A 136 -6.66 2.66 -6.60
C GLU A 136 -5.34 2.86 -7.35
N HIS A 137 -4.24 2.95 -6.61
CA HIS A 137 -2.91 3.10 -7.18
C HIS A 137 -2.34 1.80 -7.78
N MET A 138 -2.73 0.64 -7.30
CA MET A 138 -2.38 -0.62 -7.95
C MET A 138 -2.96 -0.69 -9.37
N GLY A 139 -4.20 -0.25 -9.56
CA GLY A 139 -4.78 -0.13 -10.91
C GLY A 139 -3.98 0.79 -11.83
N GLN A 140 -3.51 1.92 -11.30
CA GLN A 140 -2.60 2.82 -12.01
C GLN A 140 -1.28 2.13 -12.38
N LEU A 141 -0.66 1.40 -11.45
CA LEU A 141 0.59 0.69 -11.68
C LEU A 141 0.45 -0.47 -12.67
N ILE A 142 -0.70 -1.15 -12.69
CA ILE A 142 -1.02 -2.16 -13.70
C ILE A 142 -1.03 -1.52 -15.11
N ALA A 143 -1.67 -0.36 -15.24
CA ALA A 143 -1.67 0.37 -16.50
C ALA A 143 -0.25 0.80 -16.91
N TYR A 144 0.55 1.32 -15.98
CA TYR A 144 1.95 1.70 -16.23
C TYR A 144 2.80 0.51 -16.67
N ALA A 145 2.65 -0.63 -16.00
CA ALA A 145 3.34 -1.86 -16.35
C ALA A 145 3.03 -2.27 -17.79
N ARG A 146 1.75 -2.38 -18.13
CA ARG A 146 1.32 -2.77 -19.51
C ARG A 146 1.77 -1.79 -20.56
N MET A 147 1.73 -0.49 -20.30
CA MET A 147 2.22 0.54 -21.22
C MET A 147 3.74 0.47 -21.45
N THR A 148 4.48 -0.13 -20.53
CA THR A 148 5.94 -0.34 -20.63
C THR A 148 6.32 -1.78 -20.99
N GLY A 149 5.35 -2.61 -21.40
CA GLY A 149 5.59 -3.98 -21.86
C GLY A 149 5.75 -5.00 -20.73
N VAL A 150 5.34 -4.66 -19.51
CA VAL A 150 5.37 -5.57 -18.35
C VAL A 150 3.99 -6.19 -18.14
N VAL A 151 3.92 -7.51 -18.19
CA VAL A 151 2.69 -8.26 -17.89
C VAL A 151 2.61 -8.48 -16.38
N PRO A 152 1.49 -8.11 -15.73
CA PRO A 152 1.32 -8.41 -14.31
C PRO A 152 1.45 -9.92 -14.04
N PRO A 153 2.20 -10.36 -13.02
CA PRO A 153 2.50 -11.79 -12.79
C PRO A 153 1.29 -12.72 -12.64
N TRP A 154 0.14 -12.15 -12.22
CA TRP A 154 -1.11 -12.90 -12.09
C TRP A 154 -1.97 -12.91 -13.36
N SER A 155 -1.60 -12.15 -14.39
CA SER A 155 -2.29 -12.17 -15.68
C SER A 155 -1.80 -13.36 -16.50
N LYS A 156 -2.73 -14.19 -16.93
CA LYS A 156 -2.46 -15.23 -17.94
C LYS A 156 -2.70 -14.60 -19.30
N GLU A 157 -1.70 -14.54 -20.15
CA GLU A 157 -1.83 -14.29 -21.58
C GLU A 157 -1.92 -15.59 -22.34
#